data_09a462119b9ede59d89b116793dfd416
#
_entry.id   09a462119b9ede59d89b116793dfd416
#
_cell.length_a   1.000
_cell.length_b   1.000
_cell.length_c   1.000
_cell.angle_alpha   90.00
_cell.angle_beta   90.00
_cell.angle_gamma   90.00
#
_symmetry.space_group_name_H-M   'P 1'
#
loop_
_entity.id
_entity.type
_entity.pdbx_description
1 polymer ?
#
loop_
_entity_poly.entity_id
_entity_poly.type
_entity_poly.pdbx_seq_one_letter_code
_entity_poly.pdbx_strand_id
1 'polypeptide(L)'
;AGIFEPTIEKIRQYPMDYLLLAQHFFYENESFISVRKNWTDEMHLKSYVDLLTNALDTGYFNMVAHPDIVNFTGDEALYTKYMKKLADRLKDEQIPIEINVNGFRELCNYPDRRFVKLGVENGNDFIVGVDAHDPNEYHDLASYKGCIKMAEDFGGKVFWK
;
A
#
# COMPACT_ATOMS: atom_id res chain seq x y z
N ALA A 1 -3.19 13.87 -13.32
CA ALA A 1 -4.02 13.12 -14.27
C ALA A 1 -3.17 12.67 -15.45
N GLY A 2 -2.56 13.53 -16.26
CA GLY A 2 -1.91 13.19 -17.53
C GLY A 2 -0.77 12.14 -17.55
N ILE A 3 -0.34 11.62 -16.41
CA ILE A 3 0.77 10.64 -16.36
C ILE A 3 0.29 9.23 -16.72
N PHE A 4 -0.93 8.87 -16.36
CA PHE A 4 -1.44 7.51 -16.53
C PHE A 4 -2.12 7.28 -17.87
N GLU A 5 -2.69 8.33 -18.49
CA GLU A 5 -3.51 8.22 -19.70
C GLU A 5 -2.83 7.44 -20.85
N PRO A 6 -1.56 7.69 -21.21
CA PRO A 6 -0.94 6.95 -22.32
C PRO A 6 -0.81 5.45 -22.04
N THR A 7 -0.62 5.07 -20.76
CA THR A 7 -0.56 3.67 -20.35
C THR A 7 -1.96 3.07 -20.32
N ILE A 8 -2.93 3.79 -19.74
CA ILE A 8 -4.34 3.34 -19.67
C ILE A 8 -4.92 3.12 -21.06
N GLU A 9 -4.67 4.02 -22.02
CA GLU A 9 -5.12 3.83 -23.40
C GLU A 9 -4.58 2.56 -24.04
N LYS A 10 -3.31 2.22 -23.79
CA LYS A 10 -2.71 0.99 -24.31
C LYS A 10 -3.30 -0.27 -23.70
N ILE A 11 -3.60 -0.27 -22.41
CA ILE A 11 -4.06 -1.47 -21.72
C ILE A 11 -5.56 -1.69 -21.80
N ARG A 12 -6.38 -0.64 -22.07
CA ARG A 12 -7.85 -0.77 -22.23
C ARG A 12 -8.32 -1.77 -23.28
N GLN A 13 -7.48 -2.09 -24.24
CA GLN A 13 -7.79 -3.12 -25.26
C GLN A 13 -7.70 -4.55 -24.73
N TYR A 14 -7.16 -4.76 -23.54
CA TYR A 14 -7.05 -6.07 -22.92
C TYR A 14 -8.11 -6.25 -21.83
N PRO A 15 -8.71 -7.45 -21.68
CA PRO A 15 -9.59 -7.72 -20.57
C PRO A 15 -8.78 -7.73 -19.26
N MET A 16 -9.18 -6.89 -18.30
CA MET A 16 -8.53 -6.80 -16.99
C MET A 16 -9.60 -6.71 -15.91
N ASP A 17 -9.42 -7.47 -14.83
CA ASP A 17 -10.33 -7.45 -13.69
C ASP A 17 -10.03 -6.28 -12.76
N TYR A 18 -8.74 -5.89 -12.63
CA TYR A 18 -8.31 -4.77 -11.79
C TYR A 18 -7.00 -4.15 -12.27
N LEU A 19 -6.78 -2.90 -11.87
CA LEU A 19 -5.51 -2.19 -12.01
C LEU A 19 -4.95 -1.90 -10.62
N LEU A 20 -3.69 -2.33 -10.42
CA LEU A 20 -2.97 -2.18 -9.18
C LEU A 20 -2.10 -0.92 -9.22
N LEU A 21 -2.28 -0.03 -8.23
CA LEU A 21 -1.43 1.13 -8.00
C LEU A 21 -0.30 0.77 -7.04
N ALA A 22 0.93 1.12 -7.38
CA ALA A 22 2.07 1.03 -6.48
C ALA A 22 2.90 2.31 -6.49
N GLN A 23 3.34 2.79 -5.32
CA GLN A 23 4.15 3.99 -5.18
C GLN A 23 5.52 3.63 -4.61
N HIS A 24 6.57 3.63 -5.47
CA HIS A 24 7.92 3.21 -5.06
C HIS A 24 8.93 4.36 -4.96
N PHE A 25 8.67 5.49 -5.63
CA PHE A 25 9.65 6.56 -5.76
C PHE A 25 9.02 7.94 -5.62
N PHE A 26 9.75 8.86 -5.01
CA PHE A 26 9.57 10.29 -5.22
C PHE A 26 10.38 10.73 -6.45
N TYR A 27 9.94 11.78 -7.13
CA TYR A 27 10.72 12.41 -8.19
C TYR A 27 11.14 13.81 -7.73
N GLU A 28 12.42 13.97 -7.45
CA GLU A 28 13.00 15.19 -6.90
C GLU A 28 14.36 15.46 -7.56
N ASN A 29 14.62 16.72 -7.89
CA ASN A 29 15.90 17.14 -8.50
C ASN A 29 16.31 16.24 -9.67
N GLU A 30 15.36 15.97 -10.58
CA GLU A 30 15.56 15.13 -11.77
C GLU A 30 15.97 13.66 -11.47
N SER A 31 15.67 13.18 -10.27
CA SER A 31 16.03 11.83 -9.81
C SER A 31 14.88 11.11 -9.16
N PHE A 32 14.84 9.79 -9.32
CA PHE A 32 13.93 8.92 -8.60
C PHE A 32 14.55 8.50 -7.26
N ILE A 33 13.87 8.83 -6.17
CA ILE A 33 14.32 8.54 -4.81
C ILE A 33 13.33 7.55 -4.18
N SER A 34 13.84 6.40 -3.72
CA SER A 34 12.98 5.37 -3.14
C SER A 34 12.22 5.86 -1.91
N VAL A 35 10.92 5.58 -1.84
CA VAL A 35 10.09 5.82 -0.65
C VAL A 35 10.52 4.96 0.54
N ARG A 36 11.31 3.89 0.30
CA ARG A 36 11.86 3.01 1.34
C ARG A 36 13.11 3.56 2.02
N LYS A 37 13.66 4.71 1.60
CA LYS A 37 14.64 5.42 2.41
C LYS A 37 14.02 5.80 3.75
N ASN A 38 14.87 6.01 4.74
CA ASN A 38 14.41 6.49 6.05
C ASN A 38 14.00 7.96 5.96
N TRP A 39 12.69 8.23 6.04
CA TRP A 39 12.10 9.56 6.00
C TRP A 39 11.63 9.95 7.40
N THR A 40 11.90 11.20 7.79
CA THR A 40 11.52 11.73 9.11
C THR A 40 10.69 13.00 9.04
N ASP A 41 10.63 13.64 7.88
CA ASP A 41 9.98 14.92 7.69
C ASP A 41 8.53 14.79 7.18
N GLU A 42 7.71 15.76 7.57
CA GLU A 42 6.28 15.80 7.23
C GLU A 42 6.05 15.90 5.70
N MET A 43 6.93 16.59 4.99
CA MET A 43 6.75 16.87 3.56
C MET A 43 6.76 15.58 2.75
N HIS A 44 7.71 14.68 2.98
CA HIS A 44 7.78 13.40 2.26
C HIS A 44 6.61 12.48 2.60
N LEU A 45 6.23 12.38 3.87
CA LEU A 45 5.08 11.56 4.25
C LEU A 45 3.78 12.09 3.64
N LYS A 46 3.59 13.42 3.69
CA LYS A 46 2.45 14.07 3.04
C LYS A 46 2.44 13.82 1.53
N SER A 47 3.59 14.00 0.88
CA SER A 47 3.75 13.77 -0.56
C SER A 47 3.42 12.34 -0.94
N TYR A 48 3.87 11.35 -0.16
CA TYR A 48 3.54 9.95 -0.36
C TYR A 48 2.04 9.69 -0.38
N VAL A 49 1.35 10.17 0.64
CA VAL A 49 -0.11 9.99 0.76
C VAL A 49 -0.85 10.76 -0.35
N ASP A 50 -0.43 11.99 -0.66
CA ASP A 50 -1.05 12.79 -1.72
C ASP A 50 -0.86 12.14 -3.11
N LEU A 51 0.31 11.55 -3.39
CA LEU A 51 0.54 10.83 -4.65
C LEU A 51 -0.44 9.65 -4.81
N LEU A 52 -0.61 8.84 -3.78
CA LEU A 52 -1.56 7.72 -3.81
C LEU A 52 -3.01 8.21 -3.93
N THR A 53 -3.43 9.16 -3.10
CA THR A 53 -4.81 9.66 -3.12
C THR A 53 -5.15 10.37 -4.44
N ASN A 54 -4.24 11.16 -5.00
CA ASN A 54 -4.44 11.80 -6.31
C ASN A 54 -4.49 10.77 -7.46
N ALA A 55 -3.73 9.67 -7.36
CA ALA A 55 -3.83 8.60 -8.34
C ALA A 55 -5.19 7.89 -8.26
N LEU A 56 -5.71 7.65 -7.06
CA LEU A 56 -7.05 7.09 -6.85
C LEU A 56 -8.15 8.03 -7.37
N ASP A 57 -7.97 9.37 -7.30
CA ASP A 57 -8.91 10.35 -7.86
C ASP A 57 -9.11 10.21 -9.38
N THR A 58 -8.20 9.55 -10.08
CA THR A 58 -8.35 9.27 -11.52
C THR A 58 -9.43 8.22 -11.83
N GLY A 59 -9.81 7.40 -10.83
CA GLY A 59 -10.76 6.30 -10.99
C GLY A 59 -10.22 5.12 -11.81
N TYR A 60 -8.92 5.09 -12.13
CA TYR A 60 -8.33 3.98 -12.89
C TYR A 60 -7.99 2.78 -12.03
N PHE A 61 -7.65 3.00 -10.76
CA PHE A 61 -7.11 1.99 -9.88
C PHE A 61 -8.17 1.52 -8.89
N ASN A 62 -8.27 0.23 -8.71
CA ASN A 62 -9.18 -0.42 -7.77
C ASN A 62 -8.45 -1.36 -6.80
N MET A 63 -7.13 -1.33 -6.80
CA MET A 63 -6.24 -2.00 -5.87
C MET A 63 -5.02 -1.13 -5.59
N VAL A 64 -4.46 -1.21 -4.37
CA VAL A 64 -3.21 -0.54 -3.99
C VAL A 64 -2.27 -1.59 -3.40
N ALA A 65 -1.09 -1.76 -4.01
CA ALA A 65 -0.06 -2.64 -3.49
C ALA A 65 0.65 -1.97 -2.30
N HIS A 66 0.95 -2.76 -1.26
CA HIS A 66 1.74 -2.34 -0.09
C HIS A 66 1.60 -0.83 0.23
N PRO A 67 0.39 -0.37 0.60
CA PRO A 67 0.10 1.06 0.79
C PRO A 67 0.92 1.71 1.91
N ASP A 68 1.64 0.94 2.68
CA ASP A 68 2.49 1.30 3.82
C ASP A 68 3.99 1.10 3.57
N ILE A 69 4.40 0.96 2.30
CA ILE A 69 5.82 0.73 1.93
C ILE A 69 6.74 1.91 2.30
N VAL A 70 6.19 3.12 2.49
CA VAL A 70 6.97 4.29 2.89
C VAL A 70 7.65 4.07 4.25
N ASN A 71 8.98 4.18 4.27
CA ASN A 71 9.74 4.01 5.52
C ASN A 71 9.81 5.33 6.28
N PHE A 72 8.78 5.61 7.09
CA PHE A 72 8.71 6.81 7.91
C PHE A 72 9.00 6.50 9.40
N THR A 73 10.08 7.12 9.90
CA THR A 73 10.55 6.99 11.29
C THR A 73 10.52 8.32 12.06
N GLY A 74 9.79 9.31 11.54
CA GLY A 74 9.58 10.60 12.18
C GLY A 74 8.50 10.57 13.26
N ASP A 75 7.86 11.71 13.48
CA ASP A 75 6.85 11.89 14.52
C ASP A 75 5.63 10.99 14.30
N GLU A 76 5.23 10.26 15.36
CA GLU A 76 4.14 9.29 15.33
C GLU A 76 2.76 9.94 15.11
N ALA A 77 2.57 11.17 15.57
CA ALA A 77 1.32 11.89 15.34
C ALA A 77 1.19 12.31 13.87
N LEU A 78 2.30 12.67 13.22
CA LEU A 78 2.33 12.92 11.78
C LEU A 78 2.04 11.64 10.99
N TYR A 79 2.68 10.52 11.37
CA TYR A 79 2.39 9.22 10.75
C TYR A 79 0.90 8.90 10.82
N THR A 80 0.33 8.94 12.02
CA THR A 80 -1.09 8.65 12.25
C THR A 80 -1.99 9.58 11.44
N LYS A 81 -1.70 10.89 11.42
CA LYS A 81 -2.46 11.91 10.69
C LYS A 81 -2.56 11.59 9.18
N TYR A 82 -1.41 11.32 8.56
CA TYR A 82 -1.35 11.13 7.11
C TYR A 82 -1.77 9.74 6.68
N MET A 83 -1.33 8.70 7.39
CA MET A 83 -1.72 7.33 7.06
C MET A 83 -3.20 7.06 7.33
N LYS A 84 -3.80 7.77 8.32
CA LYS A 84 -5.25 7.74 8.49
C LYS A 84 -5.98 8.32 7.28
N LYS A 85 -5.49 9.43 6.71
CA LYS A 85 -6.06 10.00 5.48
C LYS A 85 -6.06 8.97 4.34
N LEU A 86 -4.97 8.20 4.21
CA LEU A 86 -4.89 7.12 3.22
C LEU A 86 -5.88 5.99 3.54
N ALA A 87 -5.95 5.55 4.79
CA ALA A 87 -6.88 4.51 5.21
C ALA A 87 -8.35 4.92 5.01
N ASP A 88 -8.71 6.18 5.33
CA ASP A 88 -10.03 6.74 5.08
C ASP A 88 -10.35 6.70 3.56
N ARG A 89 -9.40 7.12 2.72
CA ARG A 89 -9.59 7.11 1.27
C ARG A 89 -9.78 5.70 0.72
N LEU A 90 -8.97 4.74 1.15
CA LEU A 90 -9.11 3.34 0.72
C LEU A 90 -10.47 2.77 1.13
N LYS A 91 -10.96 3.11 2.32
CA LYS A 91 -12.27 2.68 2.80
C LYS A 91 -13.41 3.28 1.97
N ASP A 92 -13.35 4.59 1.69
CA ASP A 92 -14.38 5.30 0.90
C ASP A 92 -14.49 4.71 -0.52
N GLU A 93 -13.38 4.31 -1.12
CA GLU A 93 -13.33 3.64 -2.42
C GLU A 93 -13.60 2.12 -2.36
N GLN A 94 -13.82 1.56 -1.17
CA GLN A 94 -13.98 0.12 -0.95
C GLN A 94 -12.77 -0.70 -1.44
N ILE A 95 -11.58 -0.11 -1.37
CA ILE A 95 -10.31 -0.75 -1.69
C ILE A 95 -9.75 -1.36 -0.41
N PRO A 96 -9.55 -2.69 -0.33
CA PRO A 96 -8.97 -3.31 0.85
C PRO A 96 -7.50 -2.91 1.02
N ILE A 97 -7.05 -2.81 2.28
CA ILE A 97 -5.63 -2.64 2.61
C ILE A 97 -4.91 -3.96 2.33
N GLU A 98 -3.89 -3.91 1.49
CA GLU A 98 -3.00 -5.05 1.28
C GLU A 98 -2.03 -5.19 2.45
N ILE A 99 -1.93 -6.41 3.01
CA ILE A 99 -0.85 -6.86 3.87
C ILE A 99 0.10 -7.69 3.00
N ASN A 100 1.31 -7.20 2.78
CA ASN A 100 2.20 -7.72 1.75
C ASN A 100 3.12 -8.82 2.29
N VAL A 101 3.06 -10.01 1.68
CA VAL A 101 3.85 -11.19 2.10
C VAL A 101 5.33 -11.00 1.82
N ASN A 102 5.69 -10.40 0.68
CA ASN A 102 7.09 -10.19 0.33
C ASN A 102 7.78 -9.29 1.35
N GLY A 103 7.15 -8.17 1.70
CA GLY A 103 7.67 -7.27 2.75
C GLY A 103 7.77 -7.95 4.10
N PHE A 104 6.78 -8.78 4.47
CA PHE A 104 6.80 -9.56 5.72
C PHE A 104 7.94 -10.58 5.75
N ARG A 105 8.10 -11.36 4.67
CA ARG A 105 9.15 -12.39 4.53
C ARG A 105 10.55 -11.79 4.59
N GLU A 106 10.76 -10.70 3.89
CA GLU A 106 12.06 -10.01 3.81
C GLU A 106 12.35 -9.12 5.02
N LEU A 107 11.49 -9.12 6.04
CA LEU A 107 11.60 -8.29 7.24
C LEU A 107 11.79 -6.80 6.91
N CYS A 108 11.06 -6.31 5.92
CA CYS A 108 11.06 -4.92 5.50
C CYS A 108 10.34 -4.02 6.52
N ASN A 109 10.34 -2.71 6.25
CA ASN A 109 9.53 -1.76 7.02
C ASN A 109 8.02 -1.90 6.80
N TYR A 110 7.61 -2.74 5.87
CA TYR A 110 6.21 -3.08 5.56
C TYR A 110 6.04 -4.62 5.54
N PRO A 111 4.86 -5.13 5.85
CA PRO A 111 3.69 -4.42 6.33
C PRO A 111 3.94 -3.78 7.71
N ASP A 112 3.56 -2.50 7.83
CA ASP A 112 3.77 -1.73 9.06
C ASP A 112 2.61 -2.01 10.05
N ARG A 113 2.95 -2.56 11.23
CA ARG A 113 1.95 -2.86 12.27
C ARG A 113 1.13 -1.64 12.69
N ARG A 114 1.71 -0.42 12.61
CA ARG A 114 1.00 0.83 12.91
C ARG A 114 -0.11 1.07 11.91
N PHE A 115 0.16 0.86 10.61
CA PHE A 115 -0.84 1.04 9.57
C PHE A 115 -1.92 -0.03 9.60
N VAL A 116 -1.54 -1.30 9.83
CA VAL A 116 -2.51 -2.41 9.99
C VAL A 116 -3.44 -2.14 11.18
N LYS A 117 -2.89 -1.76 12.34
CA LYS A 117 -3.69 -1.37 13.52
C LYS A 117 -4.64 -0.22 13.20
N LEU A 118 -4.13 0.83 12.58
CA LEU A 118 -4.92 2.01 12.19
C LEU A 118 -6.06 1.62 11.23
N GLY A 119 -5.79 0.77 10.24
CA GLY A 119 -6.83 0.27 9.32
C GLY A 119 -7.91 -0.54 10.02
N VAL A 120 -7.53 -1.40 11.00
CA VAL A 120 -8.50 -2.14 11.80
C VAL A 120 -9.37 -1.20 12.63
N GLU A 121 -8.78 -0.24 13.34
CA GLU A 121 -9.50 0.77 14.13
C GLU A 121 -10.41 1.64 13.25
N ASN A 122 -10.00 1.89 12.01
CA ASN A 122 -10.79 2.63 11.02
C ASN A 122 -11.91 1.79 10.38
N GLY A 123 -11.88 0.46 10.53
CA GLY A 123 -12.84 -0.47 9.93
C GLY A 123 -12.63 -0.69 8.44
N ASN A 124 -11.37 -0.70 7.99
CA ASN A 124 -11.00 -1.11 6.64
C ASN A 124 -11.07 -2.63 6.48
N ASP A 125 -11.36 -3.07 5.26
CA ASP A 125 -11.16 -4.44 4.83
C ASP A 125 -9.68 -4.71 4.54
N PHE A 126 -9.25 -5.98 4.64
CA PHE A 126 -7.87 -6.39 4.38
C PHE A 126 -7.81 -7.56 3.42
N ILE A 127 -6.75 -7.56 2.59
CA ILE A 127 -6.34 -8.70 1.77
C ILE A 127 -4.86 -9.01 2.02
N VAL A 128 -4.42 -10.21 1.65
CA VAL A 128 -3.01 -10.58 1.65
C VAL A 128 -2.53 -10.69 0.22
N GLY A 129 -1.55 -9.84 -0.16
CA GLY A 129 -0.88 -9.89 -1.44
C GLY A 129 0.45 -10.65 -1.34
N VAL A 130 0.68 -11.58 -2.26
CA VAL A 130 1.90 -12.41 -2.23
C VAL A 130 3.12 -11.62 -2.70
N ASP A 131 2.95 -10.79 -3.74
CA ASP A 131 4.02 -9.96 -4.34
C ASP A 131 5.27 -10.80 -4.69
N ALA A 132 5.03 -11.97 -5.28
CA ALA A 132 6.08 -12.94 -5.58
C ALA A 132 6.99 -12.47 -6.72
N HIS A 133 8.30 -12.55 -6.49
CA HIS A 133 9.34 -12.27 -7.47
C HIS A 133 10.03 -13.55 -7.96
N ASP A 134 9.78 -14.68 -7.31
CA ASP A 134 10.19 -16.02 -7.70
C ASP A 134 9.02 -17.01 -7.55
N PRO A 135 8.85 -18.02 -8.45
CA PRO A 135 7.76 -18.99 -8.36
C PRO A 135 7.71 -19.77 -7.04
N ASN A 136 8.84 -20.00 -6.38
CA ASN A 136 8.90 -20.71 -5.09
C ASN A 136 8.24 -19.91 -3.94
N GLU A 137 8.15 -18.60 -4.07
CA GLU A 137 7.58 -17.72 -3.05
C GLU A 137 6.08 -17.93 -2.86
N TYR A 138 5.37 -18.47 -3.86
CA TYR A 138 3.97 -18.85 -3.72
C TYR A 138 3.74 -19.99 -2.72
N HIS A 139 4.80 -20.71 -2.34
CA HIS A 139 4.74 -21.82 -1.38
C HIS A 139 5.04 -21.38 0.07
N ASP A 140 5.35 -20.09 0.29
CA ASP A 140 5.63 -19.58 1.65
C ASP A 140 4.35 -19.34 2.45
N LEU A 141 3.74 -20.45 2.86
CA LEU A 141 2.55 -20.44 3.69
C LEU A 141 2.79 -19.89 5.11
N ALA A 142 4.05 -19.89 5.59
CA ALA A 142 4.39 -19.38 6.90
C ALA A 142 4.26 -17.85 6.94
N SER A 143 4.89 -17.16 6.00
CA SER A 143 4.77 -15.70 5.89
C SER A 143 3.33 -15.27 5.55
N TYR A 144 2.65 -16.01 4.68
CA TYR A 144 1.25 -15.79 4.37
C TYR A 144 0.35 -15.81 5.63
N LYS A 145 0.49 -16.86 6.45
CA LYS A 145 -0.24 -16.96 7.74
C LYS A 145 0.19 -15.87 8.72
N GLY A 146 1.46 -15.46 8.70
CA GLY A 146 1.98 -14.35 9.49
C GLY A 146 1.27 -13.03 9.18
N CYS A 147 1.03 -12.76 7.89
CA CYS A 147 0.28 -11.59 7.43
C CYS A 147 -1.19 -11.61 7.92
N ILE A 148 -1.86 -12.76 7.78
CA ILE A 148 -3.24 -12.93 8.32
C ILE A 148 -3.26 -12.65 9.83
N LYS A 149 -2.34 -13.30 10.56
CA LYS A 149 -2.25 -13.14 12.01
C LYS A 149 -1.99 -11.69 12.42
N MET A 150 -1.25 -10.92 11.63
CA MET A 150 -0.99 -9.50 11.91
C MET A 150 -2.29 -8.68 11.97
N ALA A 151 -3.25 -8.90 11.07
CA ALA A 151 -4.56 -8.25 11.13
C ALA A 151 -5.39 -8.79 12.33
N GLU A 152 -5.41 -10.10 12.52
CA GLU A 152 -6.15 -10.76 13.61
C GLU A 152 -5.68 -10.31 15.00
N ASP A 153 -4.38 -10.05 15.19
CA ASP A 153 -3.81 -9.55 16.45
C ASP A 153 -4.42 -8.21 16.88
N PHE A 154 -4.96 -7.44 15.93
CA PHE A 154 -5.68 -6.19 16.19
C PHE A 154 -7.21 -6.33 16.10
N GLY A 155 -7.74 -7.54 15.85
CA GLY A 155 -9.17 -7.79 15.68
C GLY A 155 -9.70 -7.58 14.26
N GLY A 156 -8.80 -7.40 13.30
CA GLY A 156 -9.14 -7.29 11.89
C GLY A 156 -9.48 -8.63 11.26
N LYS A 157 -10.09 -8.57 10.07
CA LYS A 157 -10.42 -9.75 9.27
C LYS A 157 -9.83 -9.60 7.89
N VAL A 158 -9.22 -10.67 7.39
CA VAL A 158 -8.74 -10.75 6.02
C VAL A 158 -9.81 -11.43 5.17
N PHE A 159 -10.19 -10.78 4.09
CA PHE A 159 -11.17 -11.31 3.16
C PHE A 159 -10.48 -11.94 1.96
N TRP A 160 -11.00 -13.09 1.56
CA TRP A 160 -10.67 -13.73 0.31
C TRP A 160 -11.68 -13.24 -0.74
N LYS A 161 -11.17 -12.66 -1.82
CA LYS A 161 -11.99 -12.39 -3.01
C LYS A 161 -11.51 -13.23 -4.16
#